data_7647e56e9eede35ebcda7eae3e86d6bc
#
_entry.id   7647e56e9eede35ebcda7eae3e86d6bc
#
_cell.length_a   1.000
_cell.length_b   1.000
_cell.length_c   1.000
_cell.angle_alpha   90.00
_cell.angle_beta   90.00
_cell.angle_gamma   90.00
#
_symmetry.space_group_name_H-M   'P 1'
#
loop_
_entity.id
_entity.type
_entity.pdbx_description
1 polymer ?
#
loop_
_entity_poly.entity_id
_entity_poly.type
_entity_poly.pdbx_seq_one_letter_code
_entity_poly.pdbx_strand_id
1 'polypeptide(L)'
;MPNPRFGDSEPEVVSIADACALSDQEAQEVIDRYDLGIETLDLLVPSRADRRRSKHVKTHLCTNELPAGSFISLGHWMGDLDAYVCSPELAFLQTAHDGDAAAAIYAGYAMTSDYRLDNLAPGGVTSRDAGMRDGKLTTRELIAAYLDRASKVRGAAKAKALLPYVVEGSRSPRESGLCMFMSLPARYGGYALGKAELNKKVFIRDGYNDGRNRRLRVLERTPDITLTAKVEVGMDKVKAGLLPEVLTAMVDYDSDAIHDGSEKIHKDAERRNELQLLSGVAYFTVTTDQANDYDKLVRLCERIRRKLHRNKRPIFNKPMSEEQRYFALKRVETKRFKLWQTVIEARQHW
;
A
#
# COMPACT_ATOMS: atom_id res chain seq x y z
N MET A 1 17.35 -0.04 16.94
CA MET A 1 17.95 1.13 16.28
C MET A 1 17.14 2.34 16.72
N PRO A 2 17.74 3.49 17.04
CA PRO A 2 16.99 4.70 17.35
C PRO A 2 16.13 5.09 16.16
N ASN A 3 14.91 5.56 16.41
CA ASN A 3 14.01 6.00 15.36
C ASN A 3 14.58 7.30 14.74
N PRO A 4 14.95 7.34 13.46
CA PRO A 4 15.61 8.48 12.84
C PRO A 4 14.77 9.77 12.88
N ARG A 5 13.48 9.70 13.22
CA ARG A 5 12.59 10.87 13.37
C ARG A 5 12.78 11.65 14.68
N PHE A 6 13.37 11.01 15.69
CA PHE A 6 13.52 11.62 17.01
C PHE A 6 14.96 12.05 17.34
N GLY A 7 15.91 11.91 16.39
CA GLY A 7 17.32 12.10 16.68
C GLY A 7 17.81 11.11 17.74
N ASP A 8 18.81 11.48 18.52
CA ASP A 8 19.36 10.66 19.62
C ASP A 8 18.55 10.75 20.93
N SER A 9 17.46 11.54 20.97
CA SER A 9 16.59 11.66 22.14
C SER A 9 15.53 10.55 22.17
N GLU A 10 15.29 9.98 23.36
CA GLU A 10 14.16 9.07 23.56
C GLU A 10 12.85 9.80 23.24
N PRO A 11 11.89 9.11 22.56
CA PRO A 11 10.61 9.72 22.23
C PRO A 11 9.86 10.10 23.51
N GLU A 12 9.55 11.37 23.65
CA GLU A 12 8.83 11.90 24.78
C GLU A 12 7.41 11.32 24.86
N VAL A 13 6.96 10.96 26.07
CA VAL A 13 5.58 10.53 26.31
C VAL A 13 4.71 11.77 26.44
N VAL A 14 4.04 12.13 25.36
CA VAL A 14 3.07 13.26 25.38
C VAL A 14 1.72 12.74 25.82
N SER A 15 1.14 13.36 26.85
CA SER A 15 -0.22 13.04 27.26
C SER A 15 -1.23 13.64 26.28
N ILE A 16 -2.36 12.95 26.06
CA ILE A 16 -3.45 13.49 25.21
C ILE A 16 -4.01 14.78 25.80
N ALA A 17 -3.95 14.95 27.14
CA ALA A 17 -4.43 16.16 27.82
C ALA A 17 -3.62 17.40 27.41
N ASP A 18 -2.33 17.24 27.18
CA ASP A 18 -1.46 18.35 26.79
C ASP A 18 -1.59 18.68 25.29
N ALA A 19 -2.19 17.78 24.49
CA ALA A 19 -2.21 17.86 23.04
C ALA A 19 -3.49 18.49 22.43
N CYS A 20 -4.52 18.88 23.21
CA CYS A 20 -5.82 19.16 22.62
C CYS A 20 -6.68 20.18 23.32
N ALA A 21 -6.47 21.47 23.09
CA ALA A 21 -7.42 22.51 23.43
C ALA A 21 -7.58 23.57 22.31
N LEU A 22 -7.72 23.16 21.06
CA LEU A 22 -8.00 24.10 19.98
C LEU A 22 -9.49 24.51 20.01
N SER A 23 -9.77 25.82 20.02
CA SER A 23 -11.10 26.35 19.73
C SER A 23 -11.45 26.13 18.23
N ASP A 24 -12.71 26.37 17.87
CA ASP A 24 -13.12 26.26 16.45
C ASP A 24 -12.44 27.31 15.57
N GLN A 25 -12.20 28.49 16.12
CA GLN A 25 -11.49 29.58 15.43
C GLN A 25 -10.00 29.22 15.23
N GLU A 26 -9.32 28.74 16.27
CA GLU A 26 -7.92 28.31 16.17
C GLU A 26 -7.78 27.14 15.20
N ALA A 27 -8.75 26.22 15.17
CA ALA A 27 -8.76 25.12 14.19
C ALA A 27 -8.87 25.64 12.76
N GLN A 28 -9.74 26.62 12.50
CA GLN A 28 -9.84 27.28 11.19
C GLN A 28 -8.53 27.99 10.82
N GLU A 29 -7.93 28.74 11.76
CA GLU A 29 -6.67 29.44 11.56
C GLU A 29 -5.52 28.45 11.19
N VAL A 30 -5.48 27.28 11.84
CA VAL A 30 -4.52 26.22 11.52
C VAL A 30 -4.77 25.66 10.11
N ILE A 31 -6.02 25.36 9.78
CA ILE A 31 -6.39 24.84 8.45
C ILE A 31 -5.96 25.80 7.35
N ASP A 32 -6.30 27.09 7.50
CA ASP A 32 -6.03 28.13 6.51
C ASP A 32 -4.54 28.47 6.42
N ARG A 33 -3.88 28.64 7.56
CA ARG A 33 -2.47 29.02 7.64
C ARG A 33 -1.53 28.01 7.01
N TYR A 34 -1.87 26.72 7.12
CA TYR A 34 -1.03 25.62 6.63
C TYR A 34 -1.58 24.96 5.35
N ASP A 35 -2.65 25.53 4.78
CA ASP A 35 -3.31 25.03 3.57
C ASP A 35 -3.49 23.49 3.60
N LEU A 36 -4.11 23.02 4.70
CA LEU A 36 -4.21 21.57 4.93
C LEU A 36 -5.13 20.84 3.95
N GLY A 37 -5.92 21.57 3.14
CA GLY A 37 -6.86 20.99 2.19
C GLY A 37 -8.00 20.19 2.82
N ILE A 38 -8.30 20.45 4.11
CA ILE A 38 -9.37 19.80 4.87
C ILE A 38 -10.28 20.86 5.48
N GLU A 39 -11.54 20.50 5.74
CA GLU A 39 -12.51 21.42 6.37
C GLU A 39 -12.57 21.25 7.89
N THR A 40 -12.17 20.08 8.40
CA THR A 40 -12.33 19.73 9.81
C THR A 40 -11.08 19.02 10.33
N LEU A 41 -10.57 19.45 11.50
CA LEU A 41 -9.52 18.78 12.24
C LEU A 41 -10.10 17.66 13.11
N ASP A 42 -9.55 16.47 13.00
CA ASP A 42 -9.84 15.34 13.87
C ASP A 42 -8.89 15.37 15.08
N LEU A 43 -9.40 15.70 16.28
CA LEU A 43 -8.63 15.84 17.52
C LEU A 43 -8.88 14.67 18.46
N LEU A 44 -7.82 14.17 19.12
CA LEU A 44 -7.95 13.21 20.21
C LEU A 44 -8.25 13.94 21.52
N VAL A 45 -9.18 13.39 22.30
CA VAL A 45 -9.52 13.93 23.64
C VAL A 45 -9.52 12.81 24.69
N PRO A 46 -9.02 13.09 25.91
CA PRO A 46 -8.86 12.08 26.96
C PRO A 46 -10.17 11.74 27.67
N SER A 47 -11.14 12.63 27.68
CA SER A 47 -12.37 12.43 28.41
C SER A 47 -13.64 12.67 27.60
N ARG A 48 -14.76 12.14 28.05
CA ARG A 48 -16.08 12.40 27.44
C ARG A 48 -16.52 13.85 27.56
N ALA A 49 -16.06 14.55 28.59
CA ALA A 49 -16.39 15.95 28.79
C ALA A 49 -15.79 16.86 27.72
N ASP A 50 -14.64 16.47 27.18
CA ASP A 50 -13.93 17.21 26.13
C ASP A 50 -14.46 16.93 24.72
N ARG A 51 -15.43 16.01 24.60
CA ARG A 51 -16.02 15.67 23.28
C ARG A 51 -16.86 16.83 22.77
N ARG A 52 -16.51 17.26 21.57
CA ARG A 52 -17.28 18.27 20.83
C ARG A 52 -17.27 17.97 19.34
N ARG A 53 -18.24 18.52 18.66
CA ARG A 53 -18.28 18.59 17.22
C ARG A 53 -18.73 19.99 16.84
N SER A 54 -17.91 20.69 16.10
CA SER A 54 -18.19 22.02 15.57
C SER A 54 -17.96 22.00 14.06
N LYS A 55 -17.94 23.17 13.43
CA LYS A 55 -17.71 23.27 11.99
C LYS A 55 -16.31 22.77 11.61
N HIS A 56 -15.28 23.15 12.39
CA HIS A 56 -13.87 22.89 12.07
C HIS A 56 -13.19 21.90 13.01
N VAL A 57 -13.91 21.37 14.00
CA VAL A 57 -13.37 20.41 14.99
C VAL A 57 -14.27 19.20 15.13
N LYS A 58 -13.71 18.03 15.05
CA LYS A 58 -14.31 16.75 15.41
C LYS A 58 -13.40 16.01 16.38
N THR A 59 -13.93 15.69 17.56
CA THR A 59 -13.14 15.04 18.60
C THR A 59 -13.37 13.54 18.66
N HIS A 60 -12.28 12.80 18.91
CA HIS A 60 -12.26 11.36 19.09
C HIS A 60 -11.78 11.02 20.50
N LEU A 61 -12.60 10.28 21.25
CA LEU A 61 -12.25 9.86 22.61
C LEU A 61 -11.16 8.78 22.58
N CYS A 62 -10.07 9.03 23.28
CA CYS A 62 -9.02 8.06 23.55
C CYS A 62 -8.70 8.02 25.04
N THR A 63 -9.21 7.02 25.74
CA THR A 63 -9.02 6.83 27.19
C THR A 63 -7.88 5.87 27.52
N ASN A 64 -7.25 5.27 26.51
CA ASN A 64 -6.12 4.38 26.73
C ASN A 64 -4.83 5.19 26.87
N GLU A 65 -3.94 4.74 27.74
CA GLU A 65 -2.56 5.18 27.70
C GLU A 65 -1.94 4.73 26.38
N LEU A 66 -1.34 5.67 25.66
CA LEU A 66 -0.66 5.42 24.41
C LEU A 66 0.85 5.27 24.67
N PRO A 67 1.53 4.34 23.99
CA PRO A 67 2.96 4.15 24.18
C PRO A 67 3.77 5.34 23.64
N ALA A 68 4.99 5.49 24.11
CA ALA A 68 5.94 6.47 23.59
C ALA A 68 6.05 6.40 22.06
N GLY A 69 6.14 7.54 21.40
CA GLY A 69 6.15 7.66 19.94
C GLY A 69 4.77 7.64 19.28
N SER A 70 3.69 7.80 20.06
CA SER A 70 2.33 7.96 19.53
C SER A 70 2.11 9.30 18.85
N PHE A 71 2.85 10.33 19.26
CA PHE A 71 2.73 11.69 18.73
C PHE A 71 4.07 12.23 18.27
N ILE A 72 4.01 13.14 17.30
CA ILE A 72 5.15 13.89 16.77
C ILE A 72 4.87 15.36 17.03
N SER A 73 5.79 16.07 17.71
CA SER A 73 5.69 17.52 17.90
C SER A 73 5.84 18.24 16.57
N LEU A 74 4.97 19.22 16.34
CA LEU A 74 5.02 20.13 15.21
C LEU A 74 5.70 21.46 15.54
N GLY A 75 6.10 21.70 16.80
CA GLY A 75 6.67 22.97 17.26
C GLY A 75 7.86 23.46 16.43
N HIS A 76 8.66 22.51 15.90
CA HIS A 76 9.77 22.84 15.00
C HIS A 76 9.31 23.35 13.61
N TRP A 77 8.11 23.02 13.19
CA TRP A 77 7.56 23.34 11.84
C TRP A 77 6.56 24.49 11.89
N MET A 78 5.87 24.66 13.05
CA MET A 78 4.74 25.56 13.22
C MET A 78 5.08 26.77 14.12
N GLY A 79 6.37 26.99 14.43
CA GLY A 79 6.81 28.11 15.24
C GLY A 79 6.36 27.97 16.71
N ASP A 80 5.62 28.96 17.22
CA ASP A 80 5.20 29.02 18.62
C ASP A 80 3.97 28.13 18.95
N LEU A 81 3.47 27.36 18.01
CA LEU A 81 2.32 26.48 18.23
C LEU A 81 2.78 25.15 18.86
N ASP A 82 2.43 24.93 20.12
CA ASP A 82 2.64 23.65 20.80
C ASP A 82 1.60 22.63 20.34
N ALA A 83 1.81 22.10 19.15
CA ALA A 83 0.90 21.16 18.49
C ALA A 83 1.57 19.82 18.22
N TYR A 84 0.77 18.76 18.32
CA TYR A 84 1.21 17.38 18.08
C TYR A 84 0.32 16.72 17.05
N VAL A 85 0.92 15.89 16.19
CA VAL A 85 0.21 15.05 15.24
C VAL A 85 0.40 13.58 15.59
N CYS A 86 -0.63 12.77 15.35
CA CYS A 86 -0.50 11.33 15.51
C CYS A 86 0.65 10.80 14.65
N SER A 87 1.50 9.95 15.22
CA SER A 87 2.51 9.25 14.42
C SER A 87 1.84 8.39 13.36
N PRO A 88 2.50 8.11 12.23
CA PRO A 88 1.96 7.20 11.22
C PRO A 88 1.58 5.83 11.76
N GLU A 89 2.29 5.34 12.77
CA GLU A 89 2.02 4.07 13.43
C GLU A 89 0.70 4.10 14.22
N LEU A 90 0.46 5.19 14.98
CA LEU A 90 -0.81 5.39 15.66
C LEU A 90 -1.93 5.62 14.66
N ALA A 91 -1.71 6.40 13.61
CA ALA A 91 -2.70 6.64 12.55
C ALA A 91 -3.10 5.34 11.84
N PHE A 92 -2.13 4.42 11.59
CA PHE A 92 -2.44 3.10 11.06
C PHE A 92 -3.32 2.27 12.01
N LEU A 93 -3.02 2.28 13.32
CA LEU A 93 -3.83 1.60 14.33
C LEU A 93 -5.27 2.15 14.36
N GLN A 94 -5.43 3.46 14.36
CA GLN A 94 -6.73 4.12 14.36
C GLN A 94 -7.53 3.80 13.10
N THR A 95 -6.91 3.89 11.92
CA THR A 95 -7.54 3.54 10.65
C THR A 95 -7.96 2.07 10.63
N ALA A 96 -7.12 1.19 11.18
CA ALA A 96 -7.47 -0.23 11.31
C ALA A 96 -8.63 -0.46 12.28
N HIS A 97 -8.73 0.33 13.34
CA HIS A 97 -9.83 0.22 14.31
C HIS A 97 -11.16 0.65 13.68
N ASP A 98 -11.22 1.86 13.15
CA ASP A 98 -12.46 2.53 12.73
C ASP A 98 -12.86 2.20 11.29
N GLY A 99 -11.90 1.96 10.42
CA GLY A 99 -12.09 1.71 8.99
C GLY A 99 -12.41 0.26 8.62
N ASP A 100 -12.75 0.07 7.35
CA ASP A 100 -12.74 -1.26 6.80
C ASP A 100 -11.30 -1.77 6.55
N ALA A 101 -11.16 -3.07 6.34
CA ALA A 101 -9.82 -3.68 6.19
C ALA A 101 -9.08 -3.17 4.95
N ALA A 102 -9.80 -2.90 3.85
CA ALA A 102 -9.18 -2.43 2.61
C ALA A 102 -8.66 -1.00 2.77
N ALA A 103 -9.45 -0.11 3.39
CA ALA A 103 -9.04 1.26 3.68
C ALA A 103 -7.81 1.31 4.61
N ALA A 104 -7.80 0.47 5.65
CA ALA A 104 -6.66 0.38 6.58
C ALA A 104 -5.38 -0.14 5.89
N ILE A 105 -5.49 -1.17 5.07
CA ILE A 105 -4.36 -1.69 4.30
C ILE A 105 -3.86 -0.61 3.33
N TYR A 106 -4.77 0.09 2.63
CA TYR A 106 -4.40 1.15 1.71
C TYR A 106 -3.67 2.32 2.41
N ALA A 107 -4.15 2.73 3.59
CA ALA A 107 -3.47 3.72 4.42
C ALA A 107 -2.03 3.25 4.77
N GLY A 108 -1.87 1.97 5.11
CA GLY A 108 -0.55 1.37 5.33
C GLY A 108 0.36 1.48 4.09
N TYR A 109 -0.16 1.21 2.89
CA TYR A 109 0.59 1.42 1.64
C TYR A 109 1.02 2.87 1.48
N ALA A 110 0.11 3.83 1.67
CA ALA A 110 0.41 5.26 1.55
C ALA A 110 1.47 5.73 2.55
N MET A 111 1.43 5.23 3.79
CA MET A 111 2.40 5.56 4.84
C MET A 111 3.79 4.97 4.58
N THR A 112 3.87 3.82 3.90
CA THR A 112 5.13 3.11 3.59
C THR A 112 5.58 3.27 2.15
N SER A 113 4.96 4.18 1.38
CA SER A 113 5.22 4.43 -0.03
C SER A 113 6.42 5.35 -0.25
N ASP A 114 6.93 5.35 -1.47
CA ASP A 114 7.95 6.29 -1.97
C ASP A 114 7.31 7.53 -2.66
N TYR A 115 5.99 7.70 -2.55
CA TYR A 115 5.25 8.89 -2.99
C TYR A 115 4.62 9.62 -1.81
N ARG A 116 4.25 10.88 -2.00
CA ARG A 116 3.36 11.64 -1.11
C ARG A 116 2.17 12.17 -1.91
N LEU A 117 1.03 12.28 -1.26
CA LEU A 117 -0.11 13.01 -1.80
C LEU A 117 0.19 14.51 -1.67
N ASP A 118 -0.04 15.25 -2.74
CA ASP A 118 0.27 16.67 -2.81
C ASP A 118 -0.79 17.33 -3.72
N ASN A 119 -1.75 18.00 -3.10
CA ASN A 119 -2.87 18.61 -3.83
C ASN A 119 -2.44 19.75 -4.77
N LEU A 120 -1.23 20.27 -4.60
CA LEU A 120 -0.66 21.32 -5.45
C LEU A 120 0.13 20.74 -6.63
N ALA A 121 0.49 19.47 -6.60
CA ALA A 121 1.22 18.84 -7.69
C ALA A 121 0.31 18.46 -8.85
N PRO A 122 0.78 18.59 -10.10
CA PRO A 122 0.07 18.05 -11.24
C PRO A 122 -0.17 16.53 -11.04
N GLY A 123 -1.45 16.13 -11.05
CA GLY A 123 -1.83 14.73 -10.77
C GLY A 123 -1.92 14.36 -9.29
N GLY A 124 -1.81 15.33 -8.35
CA GLY A 124 -2.06 15.11 -6.92
C GLY A 124 -0.99 14.29 -6.18
N VAL A 125 0.16 14.05 -6.81
CA VAL A 125 1.19 13.15 -6.29
C VAL A 125 2.58 13.67 -6.63
N THR A 126 3.49 13.62 -5.65
CA THR A 126 4.93 13.87 -5.89
C THR A 126 5.75 12.67 -5.45
N SER A 127 6.89 12.43 -6.11
CA SER A 127 7.90 11.52 -5.60
C SER A 127 8.45 12.06 -4.28
N ARG A 128 8.73 11.19 -3.35
CA ARG A 128 9.56 11.53 -2.19
C ARG A 128 10.98 11.53 -2.67
N ASP A 129 11.60 12.71 -2.73
CA ASP A 129 12.97 12.85 -3.19
C ASP A 129 13.92 12.04 -2.31
N ALA A 130 14.82 11.31 -2.98
CA ALA A 130 15.90 10.56 -2.33
C ALA A 130 16.86 11.43 -1.47
N GLY A 131 16.69 12.76 -1.49
CA GLY A 131 17.45 13.72 -0.68
C GLY A 131 16.86 13.98 0.71
N MET A 132 15.60 13.68 0.97
CA MET A 132 15.09 13.63 2.33
C MET A 132 15.49 12.28 2.94
N ARG A 133 16.21 12.29 4.04
CA ARG A 133 16.51 11.09 4.81
C ARG A 133 15.22 10.31 4.98
N ASP A 134 15.15 9.12 4.37
CA ASP A 134 14.03 8.19 4.40
C ASP A 134 12.70 8.80 3.91
N GLY A 135 12.50 8.85 2.60
CA GLY A 135 11.30 9.33 1.92
C GLY A 135 9.94 8.74 2.34
N LYS A 136 9.91 7.75 3.24
CA LYS A 136 8.71 7.11 3.78
C LYS A 136 8.28 7.74 5.10
N LEU A 137 6.96 7.80 5.36
CA LEU A 137 6.48 8.25 6.67
C LEU A 137 6.81 7.23 7.76
N THR A 138 6.77 5.94 7.42
CA THR A 138 7.09 4.82 8.33
C THR A 138 7.50 3.58 7.54
N THR A 139 7.83 2.50 8.25
CA THR A 139 8.06 1.17 7.70
C THR A 139 7.16 0.14 8.38
N ARG A 140 6.98 -1.01 7.76
CA ARG A 140 6.23 -2.12 8.38
C ARG A 140 6.83 -2.56 9.71
N GLU A 141 8.15 -2.54 9.82
CA GLU A 141 8.90 -2.88 11.03
C GLU A 141 8.60 -1.89 12.16
N LEU A 142 8.57 -0.59 11.87
CA LEU A 142 8.22 0.45 12.84
C LEU A 142 6.76 0.33 13.28
N ILE A 143 5.84 0.11 12.33
CA ILE A 143 4.42 -0.15 12.65
C ILE A 143 4.31 -1.40 13.54
N ALA A 144 4.97 -2.50 13.21
CA ALA A 144 4.93 -3.73 14.00
C ALA A 144 5.44 -3.50 15.43
N ALA A 145 6.60 -2.86 15.57
CA ALA A 145 7.19 -2.54 16.87
C ALA A 145 6.30 -1.61 17.72
N TYR A 146 5.64 -0.64 17.08
CA TYR A 146 4.65 0.20 17.75
C TYR A 146 3.44 -0.61 18.22
N LEU A 147 2.86 -1.44 17.35
CA LEU A 147 1.70 -2.28 17.68
C LEU A 147 2.00 -3.29 18.79
N ASP A 148 3.25 -3.74 18.93
CA ASP A 148 3.65 -4.60 20.05
C ASP A 148 3.58 -3.86 21.38
N ARG A 149 4.06 -2.62 21.43
CA ARG A 149 3.92 -1.74 22.61
C ARG A 149 2.48 -1.35 22.88
N ALA A 150 1.70 -1.10 21.80
CA ALA A 150 0.29 -0.72 21.86
C ALA A 150 -0.68 -1.92 22.00
N SER A 151 -0.20 -3.09 22.44
CA SER A 151 -0.98 -4.35 22.43
C SER A 151 -2.29 -4.29 23.22
N LYS A 152 -2.38 -3.44 24.25
CA LYS A 152 -3.59 -3.20 25.06
C LYS A 152 -4.52 -2.14 24.46
N VAL A 153 -4.08 -1.41 23.46
CA VAL A 153 -4.89 -0.38 22.79
C VAL A 153 -5.93 -1.04 21.90
N ARG A 154 -7.16 -0.55 21.98
CA ARG A 154 -8.27 -1.06 21.16
C ARG A 154 -7.93 -0.92 19.67
N GLY A 155 -8.13 -1.98 18.91
CA GLY A 155 -7.78 -2.05 17.48
C GLY A 155 -6.42 -2.65 17.17
N ALA A 156 -5.48 -2.74 18.13
CA ALA A 156 -4.13 -3.26 17.90
C ALA A 156 -4.10 -4.67 17.32
N ALA A 157 -4.94 -5.58 17.82
CA ALA A 157 -5.04 -6.95 17.29
C ALA A 157 -5.49 -6.97 15.82
N LYS A 158 -6.45 -6.11 15.45
CA LYS A 158 -6.92 -5.96 14.06
C LYS A 158 -5.80 -5.36 13.19
N ALA A 159 -5.14 -4.31 13.65
CA ALA A 159 -4.01 -3.69 12.96
C ALA A 159 -2.87 -4.70 12.70
N LYS A 160 -2.47 -5.50 13.72
CA LYS A 160 -1.49 -6.58 13.56
C LYS A 160 -1.90 -7.61 12.51
N ALA A 161 -3.19 -7.97 12.47
CA ALA A 161 -3.71 -8.93 11.49
C ALA A 161 -3.74 -8.36 10.05
N LEU A 162 -3.81 -7.05 9.88
CA LEU A 162 -3.83 -6.37 8.57
C LEU A 162 -2.43 -6.01 8.06
N LEU A 163 -1.48 -5.73 8.95
CA LEU A 163 -0.12 -5.30 8.59
C LEU A 163 0.61 -6.24 7.60
N PRO A 164 0.49 -7.58 7.67
CA PRO A 164 1.12 -8.47 6.69
C PRO A 164 0.68 -8.26 5.23
N TYR A 165 -0.43 -7.58 5.01
CA TYR A 165 -0.96 -7.26 3.67
C TYR A 165 -0.49 -5.91 3.12
N VAL A 166 0.21 -5.12 3.91
CA VAL A 166 0.87 -3.89 3.47
C VAL A 166 2.15 -4.26 2.74
N VAL A 167 2.32 -3.79 1.51
CA VAL A 167 3.55 -3.94 0.73
C VAL A 167 4.17 -2.55 0.56
N GLU A 168 5.45 -2.43 0.90
CA GLU A 168 6.17 -1.16 0.89
C GLU A 168 6.72 -0.80 -0.48
N GLY A 169 7.08 0.48 -0.65
CA GLY A 169 7.85 0.96 -1.79
C GLY A 169 7.01 1.19 -3.05
N SER A 170 5.71 1.44 -2.91
CA SER A 170 4.90 1.93 -4.02
C SER A 170 5.32 3.35 -4.42
N ARG A 171 5.33 3.64 -5.70
CA ARG A 171 5.69 4.96 -6.26
C ARG A 171 4.47 5.77 -6.71
N SER A 172 3.30 5.15 -6.71
CA SER A 172 2.05 5.83 -7.01
C SER A 172 0.86 5.21 -6.29
N PRO A 173 -0.24 5.98 -6.07
CA PRO A 173 -1.51 5.45 -5.56
C PRO A 173 -2.06 4.32 -6.44
N ARG A 174 -1.86 4.40 -7.75
CA ARG A 174 -2.30 3.39 -8.72
C ARG A 174 -1.58 2.07 -8.56
N GLU A 175 -0.26 2.10 -8.42
CA GLU A 175 0.53 0.90 -8.11
C GLU A 175 0.06 0.26 -6.80
N SER A 176 -0.19 1.06 -5.75
CA SER A 176 -0.73 0.58 -4.46
C SER A 176 -2.06 -0.15 -4.66
N GLY A 177 -3.01 0.50 -5.36
CA GLY A 177 -4.34 -0.07 -5.63
C GLY A 177 -4.29 -1.35 -6.46
N LEU A 178 -3.53 -1.37 -7.55
CA LEU A 178 -3.34 -2.54 -8.40
C LEU A 178 -2.68 -3.70 -7.64
N CYS A 179 -1.64 -3.39 -6.85
CA CYS A 179 -0.99 -4.39 -6.00
C CYS A 179 -1.97 -5.02 -5.01
N MET A 180 -2.78 -4.21 -4.32
CA MET A 180 -3.82 -4.69 -3.42
C MET A 180 -4.85 -5.55 -4.15
N PHE A 181 -5.35 -5.09 -5.29
CA PHE A 181 -6.35 -5.81 -6.06
C PHE A 181 -5.86 -7.19 -6.52
N MET A 182 -4.59 -7.28 -6.92
CA MET A 182 -3.97 -8.52 -7.39
C MET A 182 -3.56 -9.45 -6.26
N SER A 183 -3.04 -8.93 -5.15
CA SER A 183 -2.38 -9.74 -4.11
C SER A 183 -3.24 -10.07 -2.89
N LEU A 184 -4.20 -9.21 -2.52
CA LEU A 184 -5.02 -9.44 -1.32
C LEU A 184 -5.84 -10.73 -1.42
N PRO A 185 -6.07 -11.42 -0.29
CA PRO A 185 -6.98 -12.56 -0.23
C PRO A 185 -8.40 -12.20 -0.63
N ALA A 186 -9.14 -13.18 -1.15
CA ALA A 186 -10.55 -13.04 -1.56
C ALA A 186 -11.47 -12.51 -0.44
N ARG A 187 -11.15 -12.77 0.84
CA ARG A 187 -11.89 -12.20 1.98
C ARG A 187 -11.87 -10.68 2.03
N TYR A 188 -10.86 -10.04 1.44
CA TYR A 188 -10.71 -8.59 1.29
C TYR A 188 -11.01 -8.11 -0.15
N GLY A 189 -11.46 -8.99 -1.03
CA GLY A 189 -11.80 -8.67 -2.40
C GLY A 189 -10.68 -8.86 -3.42
N GLY A 190 -9.46 -9.22 -3.01
CA GLY A 190 -8.35 -9.41 -3.92
C GLY A 190 -8.36 -10.76 -4.67
N TYR A 191 -7.44 -10.91 -5.60
CA TYR A 191 -7.27 -12.10 -6.42
C TYR A 191 -6.36 -13.16 -5.83
N ALA A 192 -5.58 -12.84 -4.78
CA ALA A 192 -4.59 -13.72 -4.16
C ALA A 192 -3.63 -14.36 -5.19
N LEU A 193 -3.15 -13.57 -6.15
CA LEU A 193 -2.32 -14.08 -7.26
C LEU A 193 -0.95 -14.56 -6.80
N GLY A 194 -0.42 -14.02 -5.72
CA GLY A 194 0.86 -14.42 -5.18
C GLY A 194 1.37 -13.46 -4.11
N LYS A 195 2.59 -13.70 -3.63
CA LYS A 195 3.31 -12.72 -2.81
C LYS A 195 3.71 -11.55 -3.71
N ALA A 196 3.33 -10.35 -3.32
CA ALA A 196 3.65 -9.13 -4.05
C ALA A 196 4.91 -8.45 -3.49
N GLU A 197 5.69 -7.87 -4.39
CA GLU A 197 6.79 -6.95 -4.10
C GLU A 197 6.66 -5.78 -5.08
N LEU A 198 6.82 -4.54 -4.59
CA LEU A 198 6.70 -3.33 -5.40
C LEU A 198 8.09 -2.80 -5.74
N ASN A 199 8.24 -2.32 -6.97
CA ASN A 199 9.45 -1.67 -7.47
C ASN A 199 10.74 -2.45 -7.17
N LYS A 200 10.67 -3.78 -7.23
CA LYS A 200 11.81 -4.66 -6.98
C LYS A 200 12.76 -4.64 -8.16
N LYS A 201 14.02 -4.32 -7.89
CA LYS A 201 15.06 -4.42 -8.92
C LYS A 201 15.29 -5.87 -9.34
N VAL A 202 15.31 -6.09 -10.64
CA VAL A 202 15.66 -7.36 -11.28
C VAL A 202 16.82 -7.15 -12.24
N PHE A 203 17.72 -8.13 -12.29
CA PHE A 203 18.90 -8.09 -13.15
C PHE A 203 18.78 -9.12 -14.25
N ILE A 204 18.81 -8.64 -15.48
CA ILE A 204 18.71 -9.46 -16.70
C ILE A 204 20.09 -9.60 -17.29
N ARG A 205 20.51 -10.82 -17.54
CA ARG A 205 21.74 -11.09 -18.27
C ARG A 205 21.41 -11.21 -19.75
N ASP A 206 21.75 -10.16 -20.49
CA ASP A 206 21.62 -10.13 -21.94
C ASP A 206 23.01 -10.37 -22.56
N GLY A 207 23.12 -11.42 -23.34
CA GLY A 207 24.38 -11.78 -23.95
C GLY A 207 24.19 -12.07 -25.43
N TYR A 208 24.99 -11.42 -26.27
CA TYR A 208 25.05 -11.76 -27.65
C TYR A 208 26.49 -12.19 -28.06
N ASN A 209 26.58 -13.04 -29.07
CA ASN A 209 27.82 -13.52 -29.62
C ASN A 209 28.00 -12.89 -31.02
N ASP A 210 29.01 -12.05 -31.16
CA ASP A 210 29.34 -11.41 -32.46
C ASP A 210 30.22 -12.27 -33.33
N GLY A 211 30.37 -13.56 -33.03
CA GLY A 211 31.20 -14.53 -33.71
C GLY A 211 32.68 -14.50 -33.32
N ARG A 212 33.13 -13.45 -32.61
CA ARG A 212 34.52 -13.33 -32.13
C ARG A 212 34.60 -13.22 -30.60
N ASN A 213 33.64 -12.55 -30.00
CA ASN A 213 33.60 -12.34 -28.53
C ASN A 213 32.18 -12.50 -28.00
N ARG A 214 32.05 -13.16 -26.83
CA ARG A 214 30.81 -13.18 -26.06
C ARG A 214 30.74 -11.92 -25.21
N ARG A 215 29.88 -11.00 -25.60
CA ARG A 215 29.57 -9.81 -24.77
C ARG A 215 28.40 -10.12 -23.86
N LEU A 216 28.60 -9.91 -22.56
CA LEU A 216 27.56 -10.04 -21.55
C LEU A 216 27.22 -8.65 -21.02
N ARG A 217 25.97 -8.25 -21.16
CA ARG A 217 25.45 -7.02 -20.56
C ARG A 217 24.50 -7.41 -19.42
N VAL A 218 24.60 -6.73 -18.30
CA VAL A 218 23.66 -6.84 -17.18
C VAL A 218 22.77 -5.62 -17.22
N LEU A 219 21.47 -5.83 -17.39
CA LEU A 219 20.46 -4.77 -17.42
C LEU A 219 19.71 -4.78 -16.09
N GLU A 220 19.61 -3.62 -15.45
CA GLU A 220 18.75 -3.42 -14.29
C GLU A 220 17.36 -2.96 -14.76
N ARG A 221 16.32 -3.65 -14.30
CA ARG A 221 14.91 -3.28 -14.53
C ARG A 221 14.16 -3.28 -13.21
N THR A 222 13.16 -2.43 -13.12
CA THR A 222 12.35 -2.28 -11.91
C THR A 222 10.87 -2.32 -12.32
N PRO A 223 10.25 -3.51 -12.36
CA PRO A 223 8.82 -3.63 -12.57
C PRO A 223 8.04 -3.01 -11.40
N ASP A 224 6.90 -2.38 -11.70
CA ASP A 224 6.08 -1.76 -10.65
C ASP A 224 5.57 -2.79 -9.64
N ILE A 225 5.08 -3.94 -10.13
CA ILE A 225 4.57 -5.02 -9.29
C ILE A 225 5.20 -6.35 -9.73
N THR A 226 5.79 -7.06 -8.79
CA THR A 226 6.26 -8.44 -8.99
C THR A 226 5.42 -9.38 -8.13
N LEU A 227 4.75 -10.34 -8.77
CA LEU A 227 3.92 -11.35 -8.11
C LEU A 227 4.61 -12.71 -8.21
N THR A 228 4.84 -13.36 -7.07
CA THR A 228 5.45 -14.70 -7.03
C THR A 228 4.48 -15.73 -6.46
N ALA A 229 4.34 -16.85 -7.15
CA ALA A 229 3.52 -17.96 -6.69
C ALA A 229 4.34 -19.25 -6.68
N LYS A 230 4.25 -20.00 -5.59
CA LYS A 230 4.79 -21.35 -5.53
C LYS A 230 3.77 -22.31 -6.13
N VAL A 231 4.19 -23.14 -7.06
CA VAL A 231 3.38 -24.25 -7.55
C VAL A 231 3.40 -25.34 -6.50
N GLU A 232 2.24 -25.78 -6.05
CA GLU A 232 2.14 -26.91 -5.13
C GLU A 232 2.56 -28.17 -5.88
N VAL A 233 3.67 -28.74 -5.47
CA VAL A 233 4.15 -30.03 -5.96
C VAL A 233 3.55 -31.12 -5.07
N GLY A 234 2.87 -32.08 -5.65
CA GLY A 234 2.32 -33.22 -4.90
C GLY A 234 3.41 -33.92 -4.08
N MET A 235 3.03 -34.47 -2.94
CA MET A 235 3.95 -35.12 -1.96
C MET A 235 4.86 -36.17 -2.64
N ASP A 236 4.38 -36.88 -3.64
CA ASP A 236 5.15 -37.88 -4.37
C ASP A 236 6.31 -37.27 -5.18
N LYS A 237 6.12 -36.06 -5.73
CA LYS A 237 7.16 -35.32 -6.43
C LYS A 237 8.17 -34.70 -5.47
N VAL A 238 7.73 -34.24 -4.29
CA VAL A 238 8.62 -33.76 -3.23
C VAL A 238 9.52 -34.89 -2.74
N LYS A 239 8.99 -36.10 -2.56
CA LYS A 239 9.76 -37.30 -2.23
C LYS A 239 10.76 -37.67 -3.31
N ALA A 240 10.50 -37.34 -4.56
CA ALA A 240 11.42 -37.51 -5.69
C ALA A 240 12.48 -36.39 -5.81
N GLY A 241 12.56 -35.46 -4.83
CA GLY A 241 13.57 -34.39 -4.80
C GLY A 241 13.25 -33.20 -5.72
N LEU A 242 12.04 -33.11 -6.29
CA LEU A 242 11.62 -31.97 -7.08
C LEU A 242 11.26 -30.80 -6.17
N LEU A 243 11.99 -29.69 -6.32
CA LEU A 243 11.68 -28.44 -5.65
C LEU A 243 10.40 -27.82 -6.27
N PRO A 244 9.57 -27.14 -5.43
CA PRO A 244 8.43 -26.42 -5.96
C PRO A 244 8.89 -25.33 -6.94
N GLU A 245 8.31 -25.33 -8.12
CA GLU A 245 8.57 -24.29 -9.12
C GLU A 245 7.99 -22.95 -8.63
N VAL A 246 8.78 -21.89 -8.74
CA VAL A 246 8.33 -20.52 -8.43
C VAL A 246 8.02 -19.82 -9.74
N LEU A 247 6.76 -19.55 -9.97
CA LEU A 247 6.31 -18.77 -11.12
C LEU A 247 6.22 -17.30 -10.75
N THR A 248 6.63 -16.45 -11.67
CA THR A 248 6.67 -14.99 -11.47
C THR A 248 5.85 -14.29 -12.55
N ALA A 249 5.02 -13.34 -12.16
CA ALA A 249 4.42 -12.37 -13.05
C ALA A 249 4.91 -10.97 -12.68
N MET A 250 5.35 -10.21 -13.67
CA MET A 250 5.72 -8.81 -13.54
C MET A 250 4.68 -7.96 -14.23
N VAL A 251 4.28 -6.88 -13.59
CA VAL A 251 3.22 -6.00 -14.07
C VAL A 251 3.71 -4.57 -13.97
N ASP A 252 3.65 -3.85 -15.08
CA ASP A 252 3.90 -2.40 -15.13
C ASP A 252 2.58 -1.67 -15.36
N TYR A 253 2.42 -0.54 -14.70
CA TYR A 253 1.30 0.39 -14.92
C TYR A 253 1.73 1.47 -15.91
N ASP A 254 1.06 1.52 -17.04
CA ASP A 254 1.29 2.54 -18.07
C ASP A 254 0.21 3.63 -17.95
N SER A 255 0.63 4.81 -17.45
CA SER A 255 -0.24 5.97 -17.38
C SER A 255 -0.23 6.70 -18.72
N ASP A 256 -1.40 6.84 -19.35
CA ASP A 256 -1.60 7.58 -20.62
C ASP A 256 -1.24 9.07 -20.53
N ALA A 257 -0.92 9.57 -19.32
CA ALA A 257 -0.66 10.99 -19.05
C ALA A 257 0.63 11.55 -19.69
N ILE A 258 1.41 10.72 -20.36
CA ILE A 258 2.64 11.17 -21.04
C ILE A 258 2.55 10.74 -22.51
N HIS A 259 1.74 11.48 -23.26
CA HIS A 259 1.80 11.46 -24.73
C HIS A 259 3.04 12.21 -25.19
N ASP A 260 4.20 11.57 -25.13
CA ASP A 260 5.38 12.12 -25.81
C ASP A 260 6.16 11.03 -26.55
N GLY A 261 5.98 11.08 -27.85
CA GLY A 261 6.94 10.70 -28.85
C GLY A 261 7.21 9.21 -29.07
N SER A 262 7.58 8.94 -30.32
CA SER A 262 8.03 7.63 -30.83
C SER A 262 9.16 6.99 -30.01
N GLU A 263 10.03 7.80 -29.39
CA GLU A 263 11.13 7.29 -28.54
C GLU A 263 10.66 6.51 -27.30
N LYS A 264 9.56 6.94 -26.65
CA LYS A 264 9.04 6.23 -25.48
C LYS A 264 8.47 4.88 -25.87
N ILE A 265 7.72 4.83 -26.97
CA ILE A 265 7.16 3.56 -27.50
C ILE A 265 8.28 2.55 -27.78
N HIS A 266 9.40 3.00 -28.35
CA HIS A 266 10.54 2.14 -28.60
C HIS A 266 11.22 1.64 -27.31
N LYS A 267 11.43 2.53 -26.33
CA LYS A 267 12.02 2.16 -25.03
C LYS A 267 11.14 1.18 -24.25
N ASP A 268 9.82 1.37 -24.29
CA ASP A 268 8.88 0.50 -23.60
C ASP A 268 8.78 -0.89 -24.30
N ALA A 269 8.86 -0.92 -25.62
CA ALA A 269 8.93 -2.17 -26.38
C ALA A 269 10.22 -2.93 -26.08
N GLU A 270 11.37 -2.23 -26.04
CA GLU A 270 12.67 -2.81 -25.69
C GLU A 270 12.64 -3.35 -24.26
N ARG A 271 12.19 -2.55 -23.27
CA ARG A 271 12.02 -2.98 -21.88
C ARG A 271 11.16 -4.24 -21.75
N ARG A 272 10.05 -4.29 -22.50
CA ARG A 272 9.16 -5.47 -22.52
C ARG A 272 9.88 -6.72 -23.07
N ASN A 273 10.60 -6.58 -24.16
CA ASN A 273 11.36 -7.67 -24.76
C ASN A 273 12.44 -8.19 -23.82
N GLU A 274 13.15 -7.31 -23.13
CA GLU A 274 14.19 -7.66 -22.15
C GLU A 274 13.61 -8.44 -20.96
N LEU A 275 12.47 -7.99 -20.40
CA LEU A 275 11.83 -8.70 -19.29
C LEU A 275 11.29 -10.08 -19.70
N GLN A 276 10.93 -10.27 -20.96
CA GLN A 276 10.52 -11.56 -21.50
C GLN A 276 11.68 -12.56 -21.63
N LEU A 277 12.94 -12.09 -21.62
CA LEU A 277 14.12 -12.97 -21.60
C LEU A 277 14.28 -13.72 -20.28
N LEU A 278 13.63 -13.27 -19.21
CA LEU A 278 13.66 -13.94 -17.92
C LEU A 278 12.85 -15.25 -17.98
N SER A 279 13.55 -16.37 -17.83
CA SER A 279 12.91 -17.69 -17.81
C SER A 279 11.91 -17.81 -16.65
N GLY A 280 10.72 -18.34 -16.91
CA GLY A 280 9.68 -18.53 -15.89
C GLY A 280 8.95 -17.25 -15.48
N VAL A 281 9.18 -16.13 -16.17
CA VAL A 281 8.52 -14.85 -15.92
C VAL A 281 7.48 -14.55 -17.00
N ALA A 282 6.27 -14.16 -16.55
CA ALA A 282 5.25 -13.61 -17.43
C ALA A 282 5.16 -12.10 -17.21
N TYR A 283 5.32 -11.31 -18.27
CA TYR A 283 5.23 -9.86 -18.20
C TYR A 283 3.88 -9.35 -18.72
N PHE A 284 3.32 -8.37 -18.01
CA PHE A 284 2.05 -7.73 -18.33
C PHE A 284 2.17 -6.21 -18.20
N THR A 285 1.40 -5.49 -18.99
CA THR A 285 1.18 -4.06 -18.85
C THR A 285 -0.29 -3.81 -18.52
N VAL A 286 -0.55 -2.88 -17.62
CA VAL A 286 -1.89 -2.38 -17.27
C VAL A 286 -1.97 -0.93 -17.71
N THR A 287 -2.80 -0.62 -18.69
CA THR A 287 -3.05 0.77 -19.11
C THR A 287 -4.07 1.44 -18.19
N THR A 288 -4.14 2.76 -18.21
CA THR A 288 -5.15 3.55 -17.48
C THR A 288 -6.57 3.09 -17.82
N ASP A 289 -6.86 2.87 -19.11
CA ASP A 289 -8.17 2.38 -19.56
C ASP A 289 -8.49 0.99 -18.98
N GLN A 290 -7.51 0.10 -18.91
CA GLN A 290 -7.70 -1.22 -18.31
C GLN A 290 -7.88 -1.16 -16.79
N ALA A 291 -7.19 -0.26 -16.10
CA ALA A 291 -7.34 -0.11 -14.66
C ALA A 291 -8.70 0.49 -14.28
N ASN A 292 -9.17 1.45 -15.05
CA ASN A 292 -10.43 2.18 -14.82
C ASN A 292 -11.67 1.39 -15.24
N ASP A 293 -11.54 0.33 -16.02
CA ASP A 293 -12.62 -0.59 -16.40
C ASP A 293 -12.52 -1.88 -15.57
N TYR A 294 -13.48 -2.06 -14.67
CA TYR A 294 -13.49 -3.23 -13.78
C TYR A 294 -13.40 -4.56 -14.54
N ASP A 295 -14.16 -4.73 -15.61
CA ASP A 295 -14.21 -5.99 -16.36
C ASP A 295 -12.91 -6.24 -17.14
N LYS A 296 -12.27 -5.20 -17.66
CA LYS A 296 -10.96 -5.31 -18.31
C LYS A 296 -9.90 -5.73 -17.30
N LEU A 297 -9.89 -5.12 -16.12
CA LEU A 297 -8.96 -5.46 -15.05
C LEU A 297 -9.18 -6.90 -14.53
N VAL A 298 -10.42 -7.31 -14.34
CA VAL A 298 -10.78 -8.69 -13.99
C VAL A 298 -10.25 -9.67 -15.03
N ARG A 299 -10.46 -9.41 -16.31
CA ARG A 299 -9.94 -10.27 -17.39
C ARG A 299 -8.41 -10.37 -17.38
N LEU A 300 -7.72 -9.26 -17.08
CA LEU A 300 -6.27 -9.25 -16.96
C LEU A 300 -5.81 -10.10 -15.76
N CYS A 301 -6.41 -9.91 -14.58
CA CYS A 301 -6.10 -10.72 -13.40
C CYS A 301 -6.32 -12.22 -13.64
N GLU A 302 -7.36 -12.59 -14.40
CA GLU A 302 -7.62 -13.97 -14.79
C GLU A 302 -6.52 -14.53 -15.74
N ARG A 303 -5.94 -13.70 -16.61
CA ARG A 303 -4.78 -14.08 -17.45
C ARG A 303 -3.54 -14.30 -16.60
N ILE A 304 -3.24 -13.37 -15.67
CA ILE A 304 -2.11 -13.49 -14.73
C ILE A 304 -2.26 -14.76 -13.89
N ARG A 305 -3.47 -14.99 -13.34
CA ARG A 305 -3.78 -16.17 -12.53
C ARG A 305 -3.48 -17.48 -13.26
N ARG A 306 -3.84 -17.57 -14.55
CA ARG A 306 -3.54 -18.76 -15.39
C ARG A 306 -2.05 -18.95 -15.58
N LYS A 307 -1.29 -17.87 -15.78
CA LYS A 307 0.17 -17.93 -15.93
C LYS A 307 0.88 -18.33 -14.64
N LEU A 308 0.32 -17.94 -13.49
CA LEU A 308 0.84 -18.33 -12.18
C LEU A 308 0.28 -19.67 -11.68
N HIS A 309 -0.45 -20.41 -12.50
CA HIS A 309 -1.07 -21.71 -12.18
C HIS A 309 -1.90 -21.67 -10.87
N ARG A 310 -2.48 -20.51 -10.55
CA ARG A 310 -3.29 -20.35 -9.34
C ARG A 310 -4.70 -20.91 -9.53
N ASN A 311 -5.26 -21.47 -8.46
CA ASN A 311 -6.61 -21.99 -8.48
C ASN A 311 -7.64 -20.95 -8.92
N LYS A 312 -8.56 -21.34 -9.77
CA LYS A 312 -9.57 -20.46 -10.36
C LYS A 312 -10.55 -19.89 -9.33
N ARG A 313 -10.84 -20.65 -8.28
CA ARG A 313 -11.89 -20.31 -7.30
C ARG A 313 -11.30 -20.13 -5.92
N PRO A 314 -11.87 -19.23 -5.11
CA PRO A 314 -11.54 -19.17 -3.70
C PRO A 314 -11.75 -20.54 -3.06
N ILE A 315 -10.79 -20.96 -2.23
CA ILE A 315 -10.90 -22.19 -1.45
C ILE A 315 -11.79 -21.90 -0.25
N PHE A 316 -12.85 -22.65 -0.10
CA PHE A 316 -13.71 -22.61 1.08
C PHE A 316 -13.37 -23.80 1.99
N ASN A 317 -13.01 -23.51 3.23
CA ASN A 317 -12.52 -24.51 4.19
C ASN A 317 -13.65 -25.45 4.74
N LYS A 318 -14.90 -25.25 4.30
CA LYS A 318 -16.04 -26.04 4.75
C LYS A 318 -16.79 -26.63 3.56
N PRO A 319 -17.31 -27.86 3.68
CA PRO A 319 -18.26 -28.38 2.70
C PRO A 319 -19.46 -27.43 2.57
N MET A 320 -19.86 -27.15 1.35
CA MET A 320 -20.96 -26.23 1.04
C MET A 320 -21.85 -26.86 -0.02
N SER A 321 -23.19 -26.63 0.09
CA SER A 321 -24.11 -26.92 -1.01
C SER A 321 -23.79 -26.02 -2.22
N GLU A 322 -24.31 -26.38 -3.40
CA GLU A 322 -24.13 -25.56 -4.61
C GLU A 322 -24.67 -24.13 -4.42
N GLU A 323 -25.83 -24.02 -3.79
CA GLU A 323 -26.43 -22.73 -3.49
C GLU A 323 -25.58 -21.89 -2.52
N GLN A 324 -25.11 -22.48 -1.42
CA GLN A 324 -24.19 -21.81 -0.47
C GLN A 324 -22.91 -21.35 -1.18
N ARG A 325 -22.39 -22.20 -2.07
CA ARG A 325 -21.20 -21.87 -2.86
C ARG A 325 -21.46 -20.72 -3.83
N TYR A 326 -22.62 -20.70 -4.47
CA TYR A 326 -23.04 -19.60 -5.34
C TYR A 326 -23.07 -18.26 -4.58
N PHE A 327 -23.75 -18.22 -3.43
CA PHE A 327 -23.81 -17.00 -2.61
C PHE A 327 -22.45 -16.60 -2.05
N ALA A 328 -21.59 -17.54 -1.68
CA ALA A 328 -20.24 -17.25 -1.23
C ALA A 328 -19.39 -16.62 -2.34
N LEU A 329 -19.50 -17.11 -3.57
CA LEU A 329 -18.82 -16.53 -4.74
C LEU A 329 -19.35 -15.13 -5.06
N LYS A 330 -20.67 -14.91 -5.00
CA LYS A 330 -21.28 -13.58 -5.17
C LYS A 330 -20.77 -12.57 -4.14
N ARG A 331 -20.64 -12.99 -2.86
CA ARG A 331 -20.03 -12.13 -1.82
C ARG A 331 -18.57 -11.77 -2.13
N VAL A 332 -17.79 -12.69 -2.68
CA VAL A 332 -16.40 -12.40 -3.11
C VAL A 332 -16.40 -11.39 -4.25
N GLU A 333 -17.27 -11.56 -5.25
CA GLU A 333 -17.41 -10.61 -6.35
C GLU A 333 -17.80 -9.22 -5.87
N THR A 334 -18.81 -9.11 -4.99
CA THR A 334 -19.20 -7.82 -4.39
C THR A 334 -18.06 -7.16 -3.64
N LYS A 335 -17.30 -7.93 -2.84
CA LYS A 335 -16.10 -7.40 -2.14
C LYS A 335 -15.02 -6.96 -3.11
N ARG A 336 -14.83 -7.67 -4.22
CA ARG A 336 -13.85 -7.35 -5.25
C ARG A 336 -14.20 -6.04 -5.96
N PHE A 337 -15.45 -5.89 -6.32
CA PHE A 337 -15.96 -4.65 -6.92
C PHE A 337 -15.79 -3.47 -5.94
N LYS A 338 -16.17 -3.66 -4.67
CA LYS A 338 -15.97 -2.65 -3.63
C LYS A 338 -14.49 -2.30 -3.44
N LEU A 339 -13.59 -3.29 -3.42
CA LEU A 339 -12.16 -3.04 -3.33
C LEU A 339 -11.68 -2.20 -4.52
N TRP A 340 -12.05 -2.57 -5.75
CA TRP A 340 -11.70 -1.81 -6.95
C TRP A 340 -12.18 -0.36 -6.85
N GLN A 341 -13.44 -0.14 -6.46
CA GLN A 341 -13.98 1.20 -6.23
C GLN A 341 -13.16 1.99 -5.21
N THR A 342 -12.80 1.37 -4.10
CA THR A 342 -12.10 2.05 -3.01
C THR A 342 -10.66 2.42 -3.36
N VAL A 343 -9.92 1.54 -4.06
CA VAL A 343 -8.46 1.70 -4.22
C VAL A 343 -8.02 2.07 -5.62
N ILE A 344 -8.91 1.99 -6.60
CA ILE A 344 -8.63 2.32 -7.99
C ILE A 344 -9.56 3.42 -8.49
N GLU A 345 -10.88 3.19 -8.54
CA GLU A 345 -11.84 4.14 -9.09
C GLU A 345 -11.87 5.46 -8.28
N ALA A 346 -12.01 5.39 -6.96
CA ALA A 346 -12.04 6.57 -6.09
C ALA A 346 -10.75 7.42 -6.15
N ARG A 347 -9.69 6.91 -6.77
CA ARG A 347 -8.39 7.58 -6.90
C ARG A 347 -8.13 8.13 -8.30
N GLN A 348 -9.14 8.19 -9.16
CA GLN A 348 -9.02 8.81 -10.48
C GLN A 348 -8.84 10.33 -10.42
N HIS A 349 -9.22 10.95 -9.31
CA HIS A 349 -9.26 12.41 -9.13
C HIS A 349 -8.17 12.93 -8.18
N TRP A 350 -7.16 12.11 -7.89
CA TRP A 350 -5.96 12.52 -7.14
C TRP A 350 -4.84 12.88 -8.09
#